data_c4082fe77289204cf12b84171a45be0a
#
_entry.id   c4082fe77289204cf12b84171a45be0a
#
_cell.length_a   1.000
_cell.length_b   1.000
_cell.length_c   1.000
_cell.angle_alpha   90.00
_cell.angle_beta   90.00
_cell.angle_gamma   90.00
#
_symmetry.space_group_name_H-M   'P 1'
#
loop_
_entity.id
_entity.type
_entity.pdbx_description
1 polymer ?
#
loop_
_entity_poly.entity_id
_entity_poly.type
_entity_poly.pdbx_seq_one_letter_code
_entity_poly.pdbx_strand_id
1 'polypeptide(L)'
;MNETDRIRHLMEACCLCPRECGVNRLEGKKGFCGVDAKVMVARAALHMWEEPCISGKKGSGAVFFSGCGLRCCFCQNRDIAIGDSGKEISVERLAEIFLELQEKGAANLNLVTGAHYVPHIISALELARGKGMNLPVVYNSSGYESVETIRRLDGYVDVYLPDMKYMEPELAAAFSNARDYPQAAQSAIAEMMRQTGPCQFVEDGYIKRGTIVRHLI
;
A
#
# COMPACT_ATOMS: atom_id res chain seq x y z
N MET A 1 6.94 21.04 13.80
CA MET A 1 7.19 19.58 13.81
C MET A 1 7.59 19.23 12.40
N ASN A 2 8.82 18.76 12.20
CA ASN A 2 9.29 18.35 10.88
C ASN A 2 8.65 17.00 10.48
N GLU A 3 8.82 16.59 9.22
CA GLU A 3 8.21 15.34 8.70
C GLU A 3 8.70 14.10 9.46
N THR A 4 9.98 14.07 9.82
CA THR A 4 10.58 12.98 10.61
C THR A 4 9.93 12.83 11.99
N ASP A 5 9.64 13.96 12.67
CA ASP A 5 8.98 13.95 13.98
C ASP A 5 7.52 13.46 13.88
N ARG A 6 6.82 13.83 12.81
CA ARG A 6 5.45 13.33 12.53
C ARG A 6 5.41 11.84 12.28
N ILE A 7 6.36 11.33 11.47
CA ILE A 7 6.51 9.91 11.19
C ILE A 7 6.77 9.13 12.49
N ARG A 8 7.69 9.64 13.30
CA ARG A 8 8.03 9.04 14.60
C ARG A 8 6.81 8.92 15.50
N HIS A 9 6.04 10.00 15.65
CA HIS A 9 4.84 10.01 16.49
C HIS A 9 3.80 8.95 16.07
N LEU A 10 3.60 8.76 14.75
CA LEU A 10 2.67 7.74 14.23
C LEU A 10 3.10 6.30 14.52
N MET A 11 4.37 6.07 14.83
CA MET A 11 4.90 4.76 15.16
C MET A 11 5.06 4.53 16.66
N GLU A 12 5.17 5.58 17.46
CA GLU A 12 5.22 5.50 18.93
C GLU A 12 3.87 5.05 19.50
N ALA A 13 2.75 5.45 18.86
CA ALA A 13 1.39 5.02 19.18
C ALA A 13 0.66 4.72 17.87
N CYS A 14 0.89 3.54 17.29
CA CYS A 14 0.51 3.22 15.93
C CYS A 14 -0.99 3.36 15.64
N CYS A 15 -1.32 4.30 14.75
CA CYS A 15 -2.67 4.57 14.23
C CYS A 15 -2.70 4.62 12.68
N LEU A 16 -1.75 3.94 11.99
CA LEU A 16 -1.59 3.98 10.53
C LEU A 16 -2.71 3.27 9.76
N CYS A 17 -3.50 2.44 10.41
CA CYS A 17 -4.64 1.77 9.80
C CYS A 17 -5.84 1.76 10.77
N PRO A 18 -7.06 1.38 10.34
CA PRO A 18 -8.25 1.39 11.20
C PRO A 18 -8.17 0.51 12.45
N ARG A 19 -7.15 -0.36 12.56
CA ARG A 19 -6.89 -1.13 13.79
C ARG A 19 -6.50 -0.26 14.98
N GLU A 20 -5.90 0.89 14.75
CA GLU A 20 -5.48 1.84 15.79
C GLU A 20 -4.90 1.16 17.04
N CYS A 21 -4.01 0.18 16.82
CA CYS A 21 -3.57 -0.72 17.89
C CYS A 21 -2.69 -0.04 18.95
N GLY A 22 -2.26 1.21 18.77
CA GLY A 22 -1.54 2.02 19.75
C GLY A 22 -0.17 1.48 20.19
N VAL A 23 0.35 0.43 19.56
CA VAL A 23 1.64 -0.16 19.93
C VAL A 23 2.79 0.77 19.54
N ASN A 24 3.85 0.78 20.37
CA ASN A 24 5.10 1.46 20.02
C ASN A 24 5.95 0.56 19.12
N ARG A 25 5.84 0.81 17.80
CA ARG A 25 6.56 0.04 16.78
C ARG A 25 8.06 0.33 16.77
N LEU A 26 8.49 1.51 17.25
CA LEU A 26 9.91 1.88 17.35
C LEU A 26 10.65 1.06 18.39
N GLU A 27 9.93 0.54 19.42
CA GLU A 27 10.44 -0.39 20.42
C GLU A 27 10.37 -1.86 19.98
N GLY A 28 10.09 -2.13 18.70
CA GLY A 28 9.94 -3.49 18.18
C GLY A 28 8.61 -4.17 18.52
N LYS A 29 7.64 -3.43 19.10
CA LYS A 29 6.30 -3.98 19.35
C LYS A 29 5.52 -4.13 18.04
N LYS A 30 4.88 -5.27 17.88
CA LYS A 30 4.10 -5.61 16.68
C LYS A 30 2.61 -5.41 16.96
N GLY A 31 1.93 -4.71 16.05
CA GLY A 31 0.47 -4.62 16.08
C GLY A 31 -0.21 -5.82 15.43
N PHE A 32 -1.50 -5.71 15.14
CA PHE A 32 -2.28 -6.76 14.45
C PHE A 32 -1.65 -7.15 13.09
N CYS A 33 -1.03 -6.21 12.38
CA CYS A 33 -0.35 -6.46 11.10
C CYS A 33 0.85 -7.42 11.21
N GLY A 34 1.38 -7.69 12.41
CA GLY A 34 2.46 -8.65 12.65
C GLY A 34 3.87 -8.09 12.46
N VAL A 35 4.01 -6.80 12.19
CA VAL A 35 5.31 -6.16 11.94
C VAL A 35 5.55 -4.97 12.89
N ASP A 36 6.81 -4.64 13.10
CA ASP A 36 7.29 -3.47 13.83
C ASP A 36 7.59 -2.28 12.90
N ALA A 37 8.44 -1.33 13.31
CA ALA A 37 8.80 -0.18 12.50
C ALA A 37 9.77 -0.50 11.35
N LYS A 38 10.39 -1.66 11.31
CA LYS A 38 11.35 -2.04 10.27
C LYS A 38 10.64 -2.45 8.99
N VAL A 39 11.10 -1.90 7.86
CA VAL A 39 10.48 -2.22 6.56
C VAL A 39 10.79 -3.65 6.18
N MET A 40 9.75 -4.44 6.01
CA MET A 40 9.84 -5.83 5.56
C MET A 40 9.27 -5.97 4.15
N VAL A 41 10.10 -6.33 3.18
CA VAL A 41 9.69 -6.59 1.80
C VAL A 41 9.77 -8.09 1.51
N ALA A 42 8.64 -8.68 1.18
CA ALA A 42 8.54 -10.11 0.85
C ALA A 42 8.98 -10.40 -0.59
N ARG A 43 8.63 -9.51 -1.52
CA ARG A 43 8.94 -9.67 -2.94
C ARG A 43 9.01 -8.32 -3.63
N ALA A 44 9.94 -8.18 -4.59
CA ALA A 44 9.97 -7.06 -5.54
C ALA A 44 10.30 -7.62 -6.93
N ALA A 45 9.36 -7.53 -7.87
CA ALA A 45 9.52 -8.07 -9.22
C ALA A 45 8.49 -7.48 -10.19
N LEU A 46 8.73 -7.67 -11.51
CA LEU A 46 7.69 -7.43 -12.50
C LEU A 46 6.55 -8.44 -12.31
N HIS A 47 5.32 -7.93 -12.25
CA HIS A 47 4.09 -8.71 -12.15
C HIS A 47 3.23 -8.47 -13.38
N MET A 48 2.91 -9.56 -14.10
CA MET A 48 2.25 -9.48 -15.41
C MET A 48 0.73 -9.59 -15.34
N TRP A 49 0.18 -9.84 -14.15
CA TRP A 49 -1.20 -10.26 -13.97
C TRP A 49 -2.03 -9.30 -13.08
N GLU A 50 -1.64 -8.01 -13.04
CA GLU A 50 -2.54 -6.97 -12.54
C GLU A 50 -3.58 -6.64 -13.62
N GLU A 51 -4.50 -5.72 -13.33
CA GLU A 51 -5.46 -5.24 -14.31
C GLU A 51 -4.78 -4.85 -15.63
N PRO A 52 -5.38 -5.11 -16.79
CA PRO A 52 -4.76 -4.86 -18.10
C PRO A 52 -4.23 -3.43 -18.27
N CYS A 53 -4.92 -2.43 -17.69
CA CYS A 53 -4.49 -1.04 -17.75
C CYS A 53 -3.36 -0.71 -16.76
N ILE A 54 -3.02 -1.60 -15.83
CA ILE A 54 -1.90 -1.47 -14.88
C ILE A 54 -0.66 -2.19 -15.42
N SER A 55 -0.73 -3.51 -15.65
CA SER A 55 0.43 -4.30 -16.07
C SER A 55 0.69 -4.25 -17.57
N GLY A 56 -0.36 -4.22 -18.40
CA GLY A 56 -0.23 -4.25 -19.84
C GLY A 56 0.75 -5.30 -20.32
N LYS A 57 1.58 -4.95 -21.32
CA LYS A 57 2.63 -5.82 -21.87
C LYS A 57 3.98 -5.71 -21.13
N LYS A 58 4.22 -4.62 -20.41
CA LYS A 58 5.49 -4.33 -19.72
C LYS A 58 5.57 -4.97 -18.33
N GLY A 59 4.43 -5.22 -17.71
CA GLY A 59 4.34 -5.65 -16.33
C GLY A 59 4.38 -4.47 -15.35
N SER A 60 3.81 -4.69 -14.18
CA SER A 60 3.78 -3.78 -13.05
C SER A 60 4.97 -4.07 -12.14
N GLY A 61 5.72 -3.06 -11.74
CA GLY A 61 6.84 -3.19 -10.80
C GLY A 61 6.32 -3.35 -9.37
N ALA A 62 5.89 -4.56 -9.02
CA ALA A 62 5.22 -4.83 -7.76
C ALA A 62 6.20 -5.01 -6.59
N VAL A 63 5.95 -4.27 -5.50
CA VAL A 63 6.64 -4.42 -4.21
C VAL A 63 5.63 -4.90 -3.18
N PHE A 64 5.77 -6.14 -2.73
CA PHE A 64 4.91 -6.75 -1.73
C PHE A 64 5.51 -6.53 -0.33
N PHE A 65 4.82 -5.76 0.48
CA PHE A 65 5.20 -5.54 1.87
C PHE A 65 4.66 -6.66 2.76
N SER A 66 5.47 -7.07 3.76
CA SER A 66 5.06 -8.06 4.75
C SER A 66 4.15 -7.46 5.81
N GLY A 67 3.21 -8.27 6.28
CA GLY A 67 2.20 -7.86 7.24
C GLY A 67 0.92 -7.35 6.59
N CYS A 68 -0.21 -7.48 7.29
CA CYS A 68 -1.50 -7.02 6.80
C CYS A 68 -2.46 -6.70 7.95
N GLY A 69 -3.14 -5.56 7.85
CA GLY A 69 -4.17 -5.13 8.82
C GLY A 69 -5.45 -5.96 8.81
N LEU A 70 -5.70 -6.76 7.74
CA LEU A 70 -6.91 -7.60 7.63
C LEU A 70 -6.67 -9.07 7.97
N ARG A 71 -5.64 -9.71 7.41
CA ARG A 71 -5.37 -11.14 7.56
C ARG A 71 -6.58 -12.02 7.21
N CYS A 72 -7.16 -11.79 6.03
CA CYS A 72 -8.32 -12.55 5.55
C CYS A 72 -8.05 -14.06 5.55
N CYS A 73 -9.03 -14.88 5.94
CA CYS A 73 -8.87 -16.33 6.01
C CYS A 73 -8.62 -16.99 4.64
N PHE A 74 -9.05 -16.35 3.55
CA PHE A 74 -8.87 -16.78 2.15
C PHE A 74 -7.68 -16.09 1.44
N CYS A 75 -6.77 -15.45 2.17
CA CYS A 75 -5.67 -14.71 1.58
C CYS A 75 -4.75 -15.63 0.77
N GLN A 76 -4.56 -15.31 -0.53
CA GLN A 76 -3.63 -16.03 -1.41
C GLN A 76 -2.16 -15.86 -0.99
N ASN A 77 -1.85 -14.73 -0.32
CA ASN A 77 -0.51 -14.40 0.15
C ASN A 77 -0.43 -14.49 1.68
N ARG A 78 -0.93 -15.59 2.25
CA ARG A 78 -1.08 -15.74 3.71
C ARG A 78 0.24 -15.53 4.46
N ASP A 79 1.33 -16.15 4.00
CA ASP A 79 2.64 -16.09 4.67
C ASP A 79 3.18 -14.65 4.70
N ILE A 80 2.93 -13.88 3.63
CA ILE A 80 3.24 -12.44 3.57
C ILE A 80 2.32 -11.67 4.53
N ALA A 81 1.03 -11.97 4.53
CA ALA A 81 0.03 -11.23 5.31
C ALA A 81 0.19 -11.39 6.83
N ILE A 82 0.72 -12.52 7.32
CA ILE A 82 1.00 -12.71 8.75
C ILE A 82 2.31 -12.08 9.22
N GLY A 83 3.16 -11.61 8.30
CA GLY A 83 4.41 -10.94 8.61
C GLY A 83 5.62 -11.86 8.82
N ASP A 84 5.51 -13.13 8.40
CA ASP A 84 6.57 -14.15 8.58
C ASP A 84 7.50 -14.27 7.37
N SER A 85 7.16 -13.65 6.25
CA SER A 85 7.94 -13.67 5.01
C SER A 85 8.53 -12.31 4.70
N GLY A 86 9.77 -12.31 4.20
CA GLY A 86 10.43 -11.11 3.69
C GLY A 86 11.79 -10.85 4.31
N LYS A 87 12.42 -9.79 3.82
CA LYS A 87 13.69 -9.28 4.34
C LYS A 87 13.50 -7.89 4.90
N GLU A 88 14.11 -7.64 6.03
CA GLU A 88 14.28 -6.29 6.58
C GLU A 88 15.20 -5.50 5.65
N ILE A 89 14.77 -4.30 5.28
CA ILE A 89 15.55 -3.38 4.44
C ILE A 89 15.48 -1.96 4.99
N SER A 90 16.49 -1.13 4.65
CA SER A 90 16.43 0.30 4.93
C SER A 90 15.54 1.05 3.92
N VAL A 91 15.22 2.30 4.22
CA VAL A 91 14.48 3.20 3.34
C VAL A 91 15.26 3.46 2.05
N GLU A 92 16.59 3.59 2.15
CA GLU A 92 17.49 3.77 1.01
C GLU A 92 17.44 2.54 0.08
N ARG A 93 17.46 1.33 0.66
CA ARG A 93 17.34 0.09 -0.12
C ARG A 93 15.98 -0.03 -0.78
N LEU A 94 14.91 0.43 -0.12
CA LEU A 94 13.57 0.49 -0.72
C LEU A 94 13.56 1.43 -1.94
N ALA A 95 14.18 2.61 -1.83
CA ALA A 95 14.32 3.55 -2.95
C ALA A 95 15.13 2.97 -4.12
N GLU A 96 16.20 2.22 -3.83
CA GLU A 96 16.97 1.50 -4.85
C GLU A 96 16.13 0.45 -5.58
N ILE A 97 15.31 -0.32 -4.85
CA ILE A 97 14.38 -1.30 -5.45
C ILE A 97 13.40 -0.61 -6.41
N PHE A 98 12.93 0.58 -6.10
CA PHE A 98 12.05 1.34 -6.99
C PHE A 98 12.76 1.70 -8.31
N LEU A 99 14.01 2.12 -8.23
CA LEU A 99 14.84 2.41 -9.41
C LEU A 99 15.17 1.14 -10.21
N GLU A 100 15.51 0.04 -9.55
CA GLU A 100 15.75 -1.25 -10.22
C GLU A 100 14.51 -1.75 -11.00
N LEU A 101 13.30 -1.52 -10.48
CA LEU A 101 12.07 -1.86 -11.19
C LEU A 101 11.86 -0.96 -12.40
N GLN A 102 12.21 0.32 -12.30
CA GLN A 102 12.21 1.23 -13.46
C GLN A 102 13.22 0.78 -14.53
N GLU A 103 14.44 0.43 -14.15
CA GLU A 103 15.48 -0.08 -15.06
C GLU A 103 15.06 -1.38 -15.77
N LYS A 104 14.26 -2.22 -15.08
CA LYS A 104 13.65 -3.43 -15.68
C LYS A 104 12.51 -3.13 -16.65
N GLY A 105 12.15 -1.86 -16.84
CA GLY A 105 11.11 -1.43 -17.78
C GLY A 105 9.69 -1.60 -17.29
N ALA A 106 9.47 -1.60 -15.97
CA ALA A 106 8.11 -1.63 -15.38
C ALA A 106 7.23 -0.50 -15.92
N ALA A 107 5.94 -0.79 -16.12
CA ALA A 107 4.97 0.22 -16.53
C ALA A 107 4.65 1.24 -15.42
N ASN A 108 4.78 0.82 -14.19
CA ASN A 108 4.52 1.59 -12.97
C ASN A 108 5.24 0.97 -11.78
N LEU A 109 5.29 1.68 -10.67
CA LEU A 109 5.66 1.16 -9.35
C LEU A 109 4.40 0.82 -8.58
N ASN A 110 4.19 -0.44 -8.22
CA ASN A 110 2.99 -0.94 -7.56
C ASN A 110 3.30 -1.36 -6.11
N LEU A 111 2.78 -0.60 -5.16
CA LEU A 111 2.99 -0.75 -3.73
C LEU A 111 1.88 -1.58 -3.12
N VAL A 112 2.14 -2.86 -2.86
CA VAL A 112 1.12 -3.83 -2.44
C VAL A 112 1.10 -3.97 -0.92
N THR A 113 -0.05 -3.66 -0.31
CA THR A 113 -0.30 -3.77 1.15
C THR A 113 0.66 -2.91 1.99
N GLY A 114 0.80 -1.63 1.62
CA GLY A 114 1.77 -0.71 2.22
C GLY A 114 1.29 0.09 3.43
N ALA A 115 0.04 -0.03 3.90
CA ALA A 115 -0.59 0.83 4.92
C ALA A 115 0.30 1.12 6.15
N HIS A 116 0.85 0.08 6.71
CA HIS A 116 1.67 0.14 7.92
C HIS A 116 3.11 0.64 7.69
N TYR A 117 3.49 0.88 6.43
CA TYR A 117 4.79 1.43 6.01
C TYR A 117 4.68 2.76 5.25
N VAL A 118 3.51 3.39 5.19
CA VAL A 118 3.30 4.65 4.46
C VAL A 118 4.37 5.71 4.76
N PRO A 119 4.80 5.95 6.01
CA PRO A 119 5.87 6.91 6.27
C PRO A 119 7.19 6.55 5.57
N HIS A 120 7.59 5.28 5.59
CA HIS A 120 8.82 4.81 4.92
C HIS A 120 8.69 4.83 3.40
N ILE A 121 7.50 4.51 2.89
CA ILE A 121 7.18 4.57 1.46
C ILE A 121 7.35 6.00 0.95
N ILE A 122 6.82 6.99 1.65
CA ILE A 122 6.96 8.40 1.29
C ILE A 122 8.44 8.79 1.23
N SER A 123 9.20 8.50 2.28
CA SER A 123 10.64 8.79 2.30
C SER A 123 11.41 8.10 1.18
N ALA A 124 11.07 6.83 0.87
CA ALA A 124 11.71 6.10 -0.23
C ALA A 124 11.33 6.67 -1.61
N LEU A 125 10.07 7.12 -1.80
CA LEU A 125 9.63 7.78 -3.03
C LEU A 125 10.36 9.10 -3.25
N GLU A 126 10.54 9.90 -2.20
CA GLU A 126 11.31 11.16 -2.27
C GLU A 126 12.76 10.90 -2.68
N LEU A 127 13.43 9.94 -2.04
CA LEU A 127 14.79 9.53 -2.39
C LEU A 127 14.91 9.02 -3.82
N ALA A 128 13.98 8.17 -4.26
CA ALA A 128 14.00 7.61 -5.61
C ALA A 128 13.71 8.68 -6.68
N ARG A 129 12.74 9.58 -6.44
CA ARG A 129 12.45 10.71 -7.33
C ARG A 129 13.65 11.65 -7.43
N GLY A 130 14.35 11.93 -6.34
CA GLY A 130 15.60 12.71 -6.32
C GLY A 130 16.73 12.07 -7.14
N LYS A 131 16.67 10.75 -7.38
CA LYS A 131 17.61 9.98 -8.21
C LYS A 131 17.07 9.68 -9.63
N GLY A 132 15.95 10.29 -10.04
CA GLY A 132 15.41 10.19 -11.40
C GLY A 132 14.31 9.12 -11.61
N MET A 133 13.69 8.60 -10.54
CA MET A 133 12.50 7.78 -10.70
C MET A 133 11.35 8.63 -11.25
N ASN A 134 10.72 8.13 -12.33
CA ASN A 134 9.61 8.79 -13.03
C ASN A 134 8.41 7.87 -13.32
N LEU A 135 8.41 6.65 -12.78
CA LEU A 135 7.28 5.74 -12.92
C LEU A 135 6.02 6.30 -12.24
N PRO A 136 4.84 6.13 -12.83
CA PRO A 136 3.58 6.30 -12.11
C PRO A 136 3.52 5.38 -10.89
N VAL A 137 3.01 5.88 -9.78
CA VAL A 137 2.90 5.12 -8.53
C VAL A 137 1.48 4.59 -8.36
N VAL A 138 1.35 3.27 -8.25
CA VAL A 138 0.11 2.55 -7.94
C VAL A 138 0.14 2.14 -6.48
N TYR A 139 -0.91 2.46 -5.73
CA TYR A 139 -1.09 2.02 -4.35
C TYR A 139 -2.18 0.94 -4.30
N ASN A 140 -1.76 -0.32 -4.17
CA ASN A 140 -2.60 -1.50 -4.20
C ASN A 140 -2.91 -1.96 -2.79
N SER A 141 -4.14 -1.79 -2.36
CA SER A 141 -4.53 -2.00 -0.98
C SER A 141 -5.78 -2.85 -0.82
N SER A 142 -5.94 -3.41 0.36
CA SER A 142 -7.17 -4.13 0.73
C SER A 142 -8.38 -3.20 0.95
N GLY A 143 -8.24 -1.89 0.80
CA GLY A 143 -9.23 -0.89 1.13
C GLY A 143 -9.35 -0.56 2.62
N TYR A 144 -8.81 -1.41 3.51
CA TYR A 144 -8.85 -1.19 4.96
C TYR A 144 -7.77 -0.21 5.40
N GLU A 145 -8.00 1.06 5.10
CA GLU A 145 -7.05 2.15 5.28
C GLU A 145 -7.62 3.24 6.20
N SER A 146 -6.75 3.90 6.97
CA SER A 146 -7.10 5.14 7.67
C SER A 146 -7.14 6.29 6.65
N VAL A 147 -8.21 7.09 6.69
CA VAL A 147 -8.34 8.30 5.84
C VAL A 147 -7.15 9.24 6.04
N GLU A 148 -6.68 9.39 7.28
CA GLU A 148 -5.54 10.24 7.59
C GLU A 148 -4.24 9.72 6.93
N THR A 149 -4.06 8.39 6.89
CA THR A 149 -2.92 7.77 6.21
C THR A 149 -3.00 7.94 4.70
N ILE A 150 -4.19 7.82 4.10
CA ILE A 150 -4.39 8.10 2.67
C ILE A 150 -4.13 9.56 2.34
N ARG A 151 -4.54 10.50 3.19
CA ARG A 151 -4.23 11.94 3.01
C ARG A 151 -2.74 12.23 2.92
N ARG A 152 -1.90 11.47 3.63
CA ARG A 152 -0.43 11.62 3.56
C ARG A 152 0.16 11.17 2.22
N LEU A 153 -0.56 10.34 1.47
CA LEU A 153 -0.17 9.88 0.14
C LEU A 153 -0.55 10.87 -0.98
N ASP A 154 -1.24 11.97 -0.67
CA ASP A 154 -1.61 12.98 -1.66
C ASP A 154 -0.35 13.58 -2.33
N GLY A 155 -0.31 13.57 -3.67
CA GLY A 155 0.86 13.98 -4.45
C GLY A 155 1.95 12.91 -4.62
N TYR A 156 1.88 11.79 -3.90
CA TYR A 156 2.83 10.67 -4.05
C TYR A 156 2.28 9.55 -4.92
N VAL A 157 0.97 9.33 -4.90
CA VAL A 157 0.27 8.24 -5.61
C VAL A 157 -0.51 8.79 -6.80
N ASP A 158 -0.36 8.15 -7.95
CA ASP A 158 -1.06 8.49 -9.18
C ASP A 158 -2.32 7.64 -9.36
N VAL A 159 -2.26 6.36 -8.98
CA VAL A 159 -3.36 5.41 -9.13
C VAL A 159 -3.60 4.66 -7.82
N TYR A 160 -4.82 4.73 -7.33
CA TYR A 160 -5.26 3.86 -6.24
C TYR A 160 -5.96 2.62 -6.78
N LEU A 161 -5.63 1.46 -6.21
CA LEU A 161 -6.19 0.16 -6.56
C LEU A 161 -6.70 -0.54 -5.29
N PRO A 162 -7.75 0.02 -4.64
CA PRO A 162 -8.33 -0.58 -3.44
C PRO A 162 -9.27 -1.73 -3.76
N ASP A 163 -9.31 -2.72 -2.85
CA ASP A 163 -10.39 -3.68 -2.83
C ASP A 163 -11.59 -3.14 -2.04
N MET A 164 -12.80 -3.45 -2.48
CA MET A 164 -14.03 -3.38 -1.69
C MET A 164 -14.54 -4.80 -1.49
N LYS A 165 -14.06 -5.46 -0.41
CA LYS A 165 -14.27 -6.91 -0.20
C LYS A 165 -15.66 -7.24 0.34
N TYR A 166 -16.20 -6.38 1.21
CA TYR A 166 -17.45 -6.61 1.92
C TYR A 166 -18.29 -5.35 2.03
N MET A 167 -19.59 -5.48 1.93
CA MET A 167 -20.56 -4.46 2.31
C MET A 167 -21.21 -4.77 3.67
N GLU A 168 -21.17 -6.06 4.07
CA GLU A 168 -21.78 -6.57 5.30
C GLU A 168 -20.73 -6.67 6.42
N PRO A 169 -20.93 -5.98 7.58
CA PRO A 169 -20.02 -6.02 8.72
C PRO A 169 -19.81 -7.43 9.29
N GLU A 170 -20.84 -8.27 9.25
CA GLU A 170 -20.79 -9.65 9.74
C GLU A 170 -19.84 -10.51 8.91
N LEU A 171 -19.88 -10.39 7.58
CA LEU A 171 -18.97 -11.10 6.67
C LEU A 171 -17.54 -10.61 6.84
N ALA A 172 -17.36 -9.29 6.97
CA ALA A 172 -16.05 -8.69 7.22
C ALA A 172 -15.44 -9.16 8.55
N ALA A 173 -16.26 -9.28 9.59
CA ALA A 173 -15.84 -9.83 10.89
C ALA A 173 -15.46 -11.31 10.77
N ALA A 174 -16.28 -12.11 10.10
CA ALA A 174 -16.10 -13.55 9.99
C ALA A 174 -14.85 -13.92 9.16
N PHE A 175 -14.60 -13.24 8.04
CA PHE A 175 -13.56 -13.63 7.08
C PHE A 175 -12.28 -12.79 7.16
N SER A 176 -12.33 -11.61 7.79
CA SER A 176 -11.19 -10.68 7.85
C SER A 176 -10.99 -10.03 9.22
N ASN A 177 -11.68 -10.48 10.26
CA ASN A 177 -11.58 -9.94 11.63
C ASN A 177 -11.78 -8.41 11.72
N ALA A 178 -12.55 -7.80 10.82
CA ALA A 178 -12.72 -6.36 10.71
C ALA A 178 -14.18 -5.99 10.48
N ARG A 179 -14.98 -5.97 11.57
CA ARG A 179 -16.40 -5.61 11.50
C ARG A 179 -16.65 -4.22 10.93
N ASP A 180 -15.71 -3.32 11.15
CA ASP A 180 -15.71 -1.93 10.69
C ASP A 180 -15.23 -1.76 9.23
N TYR A 181 -14.83 -2.85 8.56
CA TYR A 181 -14.28 -2.81 7.19
C TYR A 181 -15.13 -2.01 6.19
N PRO A 182 -16.49 -2.23 6.09
CA PRO A 182 -17.27 -1.52 5.08
C PRO A 182 -17.20 0.00 5.24
N GLN A 183 -17.30 0.49 6.47
CA GLN A 183 -17.22 1.91 6.79
C GLN A 183 -15.82 2.47 6.50
N ALA A 184 -14.77 1.77 6.96
CA ALA A 184 -13.39 2.19 6.77
C ALA A 184 -13.03 2.23 5.28
N ALA A 185 -13.36 1.16 4.52
CA ALA A 185 -13.06 1.07 3.10
C ALA A 185 -13.78 2.14 2.28
N GLN A 186 -15.08 2.37 2.53
CA GLN A 186 -15.83 3.44 1.85
C GLN A 186 -15.22 4.81 2.08
N SER A 187 -14.85 5.12 3.32
CA SER A 187 -14.24 6.42 3.67
C SER A 187 -12.86 6.59 3.02
N ALA A 188 -12.04 5.55 3.03
CA ALA A 188 -10.72 5.56 2.40
C ALA A 188 -10.81 5.69 0.88
N ILE A 189 -11.70 4.93 0.22
CA ILE A 189 -11.92 5.00 -1.23
C ILE A 189 -12.43 6.38 -1.64
N ALA A 190 -13.35 6.98 -0.88
CA ALA A 190 -13.81 8.34 -1.15
C ALA A 190 -12.65 9.35 -1.14
N GLU A 191 -11.74 9.24 -0.17
CA GLU A 191 -10.54 10.10 -0.10
C GLU A 191 -9.58 9.81 -1.27
N MET A 192 -9.36 8.56 -1.65
CA MET A 192 -8.56 8.18 -2.83
C MET A 192 -9.10 8.80 -4.11
N MET A 193 -10.43 8.72 -4.32
CA MET A 193 -11.11 9.33 -5.46
C MET A 193 -11.01 10.86 -5.44
N ARG A 194 -11.08 11.49 -4.27
CA ARG A 194 -10.89 12.93 -4.12
C ARG A 194 -9.50 13.36 -4.59
N GLN A 195 -8.46 12.60 -4.27
CA GLN A 195 -7.07 12.91 -4.62
C GLN A 195 -6.79 12.75 -6.11
N THR A 196 -7.30 11.68 -6.72
CA THR A 196 -6.98 11.34 -8.10
C THR A 196 -7.94 11.94 -9.13
N GLY A 197 -9.18 12.21 -8.75
CA GLY A 197 -10.23 12.63 -9.69
C GLY A 197 -10.62 11.52 -10.68
N PRO A 198 -11.20 11.88 -11.83
CA PRO A 198 -11.58 10.93 -12.86
C PRO A 198 -10.40 10.15 -13.43
N CYS A 199 -10.63 8.89 -13.82
CA CYS A 199 -9.60 8.07 -14.44
C CYS A 199 -9.12 8.67 -15.77
N GLN A 200 -7.79 8.74 -15.92
CA GLN A 200 -7.11 9.22 -17.12
C GLN A 200 -6.24 8.12 -17.67
N PHE A 201 -6.32 7.90 -18.97
CA PHE A 201 -5.56 6.87 -19.68
C PHE A 201 -4.64 7.52 -20.72
N VAL A 202 -3.52 6.86 -21.02
CA VAL A 202 -2.68 7.20 -22.18
C VAL A 202 -3.12 6.42 -23.41
N GLU A 203 -2.62 6.81 -24.59
CA GLU A 203 -3.01 6.19 -25.88
C GLU A 203 -2.84 4.67 -25.93
N ASP A 204 -1.81 4.14 -25.25
CA ASP A 204 -1.55 2.69 -25.14
C ASP A 204 -2.50 1.95 -24.18
N GLY A 205 -3.50 2.63 -23.60
CA GLY A 205 -4.49 2.06 -22.69
C GLY A 205 -4.02 1.88 -21.24
N TYR A 206 -2.82 2.34 -20.89
CA TYR A 206 -2.40 2.37 -19.48
C TYR A 206 -3.09 3.49 -18.72
N ILE A 207 -3.47 3.20 -17.48
CA ILE A 207 -3.98 4.24 -16.59
C ILE A 207 -2.83 5.14 -16.11
N LYS A 208 -3.02 6.44 -16.23
CA LYS A 208 -2.07 7.46 -15.77
C LYS A 208 -2.43 7.98 -14.39
N ARG A 209 -3.72 8.16 -14.12
CA ARG A 209 -4.24 8.68 -12.86
C ARG A 209 -5.66 8.18 -12.63
N GLY A 210 -6.03 7.91 -11.38
CA GLY A 210 -7.40 7.51 -11.06
C GLY A 210 -7.49 6.53 -9.91
N THR A 211 -8.71 6.07 -9.63
CA THR A 211 -9.00 5.02 -8.64
C THR A 211 -9.78 3.90 -9.30
N ILE A 212 -9.27 2.68 -9.23
CA ILE A 212 -9.93 1.45 -9.69
C ILE A 212 -10.30 0.63 -8.48
N VAL A 213 -11.60 0.49 -8.21
CA VAL A 213 -12.08 -0.33 -7.10
C VAL A 213 -12.30 -1.76 -7.57
N ARG A 214 -11.68 -2.72 -6.88
CA ARG A 214 -11.88 -4.16 -7.13
C ARG A 214 -12.89 -4.72 -6.16
N HIS A 215 -13.76 -5.59 -6.64
CA HIS A 215 -14.71 -6.32 -5.82
C HIS A 215 -14.55 -7.82 -6.06
N LEU A 216 -14.44 -8.58 -4.97
CA LEU A 216 -14.45 -10.04 -5.01
C LEU A 216 -15.89 -10.52 -4.96
N ILE A 217 -16.28 -11.37 -5.89
CA ILE A 217 -17.61 -12.01 -5.98
C ILE A 217 -17.50 -13.46 -5.48
#